data_5bc3007a8ce87244b7c9e5a6da6239ad
#
_entry.id   5bc3007a8ce87244b7c9e5a6da6239ad
#
_cell.length_a   1.000
_cell.length_b   1.000
_cell.length_c   1.000
_cell.angle_alpha   90.00
_cell.angle_beta   90.00
_cell.angle_gamma   90.00
#
_symmetry.space_group_name_H-M   'P 1'
#
loop_
_entity.id
_entity.type
_entity.pdbx_description
1 polymer ?
#
loop_
_entity_poly.entity_id
_entity_poly.type
_entity_poly.pdbx_seq_one_letter_code
_entity_poly.pdbx_strand_id
1 'polypeptide(L)'
;LLDEGEQSLVLDAFAAHGLSPHVTSEVTDDYTIMAMVEEGLGVSMLYRRTVEGMRADIRVRPIVHAPSRDVVAAWRSWDTMPIATRRFIDYMSSHIVN
;
A
#
# COMPACT_ATOMS: atom_id res chain seq x y z
N LEU A 1 6.14 -4.52 -14.87
CA LEU A 1 5.62 -4.12 -13.58
C LEU A 1 4.49 -5.05 -13.13
N LEU A 2 4.61 -5.57 -11.93
CA LEU A 2 3.53 -6.29 -11.24
C LEU A 2 2.72 -5.26 -10.46
N ASP A 3 1.45 -5.08 -10.78
CA ASP A 3 0.62 -3.99 -10.27
C ASP A 3 -0.66 -4.47 -9.61
N GLU A 4 -1.19 -3.67 -8.70
CA GLU A 4 -2.40 -3.97 -7.93
C GLU A 4 -3.70 -3.77 -8.70
N GLY A 5 -3.66 -3.22 -9.92
CA GLY A 5 -4.82 -3.05 -10.78
C GLY A 5 -5.35 -1.61 -10.86
N GLU A 6 -6.62 -1.46 -11.23
CA GLU A 6 -7.20 -0.19 -11.65
C GLU A 6 -7.16 0.95 -10.61
N GLN A 7 -7.15 0.63 -9.33
CA GLN A 7 -7.10 1.63 -8.26
C GLN A 7 -5.69 1.88 -7.73
N SER A 8 -4.69 1.49 -8.49
CA SER A 8 -3.30 1.65 -8.09
C SER A 8 -2.87 3.11 -8.09
N LEU A 9 -2.40 3.60 -6.95
CA LEU A 9 -1.73 4.90 -6.87
C LEU A 9 -0.40 4.90 -7.62
N VAL A 10 0.16 3.73 -7.86
CA VAL A 10 1.40 3.54 -8.63
C VAL A 10 1.19 3.97 -10.08
N LEU A 11 0.13 3.51 -10.72
CA LEU A 11 -0.18 3.90 -12.09
C LEU A 11 -0.44 5.40 -12.21
N ASP A 12 -1.13 5.98 -11.24
CA ASP A 12 -1.36 7.42 -11.17
C ASP A 12 -0.05 8.19 -11.07
N ALA A 13 0.91 7.70 -10.27
CA ALA A 13 2.22 8.31 -10.13
C ALA A 13 3.00 8.28 -11.44
N PHE A 14 2.97 7.19 -12.19
CA PHE A 14 3.58 7.12 -13.52
C PHE A 14 2.94 8.12 -14.48
N ALA A 15 1.61 8.17 -14.49
CA ALA A 15 0.87 9.08 -15.35
C ALA A 15 1.20 10.56 -15.04
N ALA A 16 1.34 10.91 -13.77
CA ALA A 16 1.70 12.26 -13.35
C ALA A 16 3.07 12.71 -13.87
N HIS A 17 3.96 11.78 -14.18
CA HIS A 17 5.29 12.05 -14.74
C HIS A 17 5.35 11.78 -16.25
N GLY A 18 4.21 11.62 -16.90
CA GLY A 18 4.14 11.35 -18.34
C GLY A 18 4.65 9.98 -18.75
N LEU A 19 4.66 9.02 -17.84
CA LEU A 19 5.16 7.69 -18.05
C LEU A 19 4.03 6.66 -18.11
N SER A 20 4.23 5.62 -18.90
CA SER A 20 3.29 4.49 -19.00
C SER A 20 4.06 3.19 -18.81
N PRO A 21 3.95 2.55 -17.65
CA PRO A 21 4.67 1.31 -17.42
C PRO A 21 4.03 0.15 -18.18
N HIS A 22 4.85 -0.82 -18.57
CA HIS A 22 4.34 -2.07 -19.11
C HIS A 22 3.89 -2.97 -17.95
N VAL A 23 2.59 -3.05 -17.73
CA VAL A 23 2.01 -3.92 -16.71
C VAL A 23 1.92 -5.34 -17.26
N THR A 24 2.69 -6.25 -16.68
CA THR A 24 2.72 -7.65 -17.11
C THR A 24 1.67 -8.51 -16.41
N SER A 25 1.29 -8.13 -15.21
CA SER A 25 0.26 -8.83 -14.42
C SER A 25 -0.40 -7.88 -13.44
N GLU A 26 -1.69 -8.07 -13.22
CA GLU A 26 -2.44 -7.42 -12.15
C GLU A 26 -2.67 -8.41 -11.02
N VAL A 27 -2.22 -8.06 -9.82
CA VAL A 27 -2.31 -8.92 -8.65
C VAL A 27 -2.75 -8.07 -7.47
N THR A 28 -3.80 -8.48 -6.80
CA THR A 28 -4.37 -7.72 -5.67
C THR A 28 -3.80 -8.10 -4.32
N ASP A 29 -3.08 -9.22 -4.23
CA ASP A 29 -2.49 -9.71 -2.99
C ASP A 29 -1.00 -9.38 -2.92
N ASP A 30 -0.60 -8.60 -1.93
CA ASP A 30 0.79 -8.18 -1.73
C ASP A 30 1.76 -9.36 -1.54
N TYR A 31 1.34 -10.40 -0.83
CA TYR A 31 2.18 -11.59 -0.64
C TYR A 31 2.46 -12.30 -1.95
N THR A 32 1.48 -12.38 -2.82
CA THR A 32 1.64 -12.95 -4.16
C THR A 32 2.58 -12.11 -5.01
N ILE A 33 2.43 -10.78 -4.99
CA ILE A 33 3.34 -9.87 -5.67
C ILE A 33 4.77 -10.09 -5.21
N MET A 34 5.00 -10.15 -3.89
CA MET A 34 6.33 -10.35 -3.33
C MET A 34 6.95 -11.68 -3.76
N ALA A 35 6.16 -12.74 -3.77
CA ALA A 35 6.62 -14.05 -4.23
C ALA A 35 7.00 -14.01 -5.71
N MET A 36 6.24 -13.33 -6.53
CA MET A 36 6.53 -13.17 -7.96
C MET A 36 7.80 -12.37 -8.21
N VAL A 37 8.01 -11.30 -7.44
CA VAL A 37 9.25 -10.51 -7.50
C VAL A 37 10.45 -11.35 -7.09
N GLU A 38 10.32 -12.12 -6.02
CA GLU A 38 11.38 -13.01 -5.53
C GLU A 38 11.80 -14.05 -6.57
N GLU A 39 10.84 -14.56 -7.34
CA GLU A 39 11.09 -15.50 -8.43
C GLU A 39 11.60 -14.84 -9.72
N GLY A 40 11.77 -13.53 -9.73
CA GLY A 40 12.30 -12.83 -10.88
C GLY A 40 11.31 -12.60 -12.02
N LEU A 41 10.00 -12.69 -11.75
CA LEU A 41 8.96 -12.50 -12.77
C LEU A 41 8.74 -11.04 -13.15
N GLY A 42 9.26 -10.12 -12.37
CA GLY A 42 9.13 -8.69 -12.64
C GLY A 42 9.51 -7.84 -11.45
N VAL A 43 9.19 -6.58 -11.56
CA VAL A 43 9.36 -5.59 -10.48
C VAL A 43 8.00 -5.07 -10.05
N SER A 44 7.93 -4.50 -8.85
CA SER A 44 6.71 -3.88 -8.38
C SER A 44 7.03 -2.66 -7.53
N MET A 45 6.03 -1.82 -7.31
CA MET A 45 6.08 -0.71 -6.37
C MET A 45 5.07 -0.99 -5.26
N LEU A 46 5.56 -1.07 -4.04
CA LEU A 46 4.74 -1.34 -2.86
C LEU A 46 5.02 -0.29 -1.79
N TYR A 47 4.09 -0.11 -0.88
CA TYR A 47 4.29 0.76 0.26
C TYR A 47 5.36 0.19 1.19
N ARG A 48 6.21 1.07 1.72
CA ARG A 48 7.32 0.66 2.60
C ARG A 48 6.85 -0.22 3.75
N ARG A 49 5.76 0.15 4.41
CA ARG A 49 5.23 -0.62 5.55
C ARG A 49 4.82 -2.04 5.16
N THR A 50 4.28 -2.21 3.97
CA THR A 50 3.94 -3.52 3.43
C THR A 50 5.19 -4.38 3.27
N VAL A 51 6.23 -3.82 2.66
CA VAL A 51 7.49 -4.54 2.43
C VAL A 51 8.21 -4.88 3.73
N GLU A 52 8.24 -3.97 4.68
CA GLU A 52 8.89 -4.17 5.98
C GLU A 52 8.27 -5.30 6.80
N GLY A 53 6.97 -5.54 6.62
CA GLY A 53 6.24 -6.61 7.29
C GLY A 53 6.43 -7.99 6.67
N MET A 54 7.11 -8.10 5.55
CA MET A 54 7.26 -9.33 4.80
C MET A 54 8.69 -9.85 4.83
N ARG A 55 8.82 -11.19 4.82
CA ARG A 55 10.11 -11.86 4.65
C ARG A 55 10.21 -12.37 3.22
N ALA A 56 11.07 -11.73 2.44
CA ALA A 56 11.32 -12.13 1.06
C ALA A 56 12.75 -11.77 0.68
N ASP A 57 13.34 -12.58 -0.18
CA ASP A 57 14.68 -12.31 -0.71
C ASP A 57 14.56 -11.38 -1.91
N ILE A 58 14.39 -10.09 -1.62
CA ILE A 58 14.21 -9.05 -2.62
C ILE A 58 15.09 -7.85 -2.31
N ARG A 59 15.29 -7.01 -3.33
CA ARG A 59 15.98 -5.73 -3.17
C ARG A 59 14.97 -4.59 -3.26
N VAL A 60 15.13 -3.60 -2.38
CA VAL A 60 14.22 -2.46 -2.28
C VAL A 60 15.00 -1.17 -2.48
N ARG A 61 14.45 -0.26 -3.28
CA ARG A 61 15.00 1.07 -3.46
C ARG A 61 13.92 2.11 -3.22
N PRO A 62 14.22 3.20 -2.48
CA PRO A 62 13.29 4.31 -2.37
C PRO A 62 13.15 5.02 -3.71
N ILE A 63 12.00 5.66 -3.91
CA ILE A 63 11.66 6.36 -5.14
C ILE A 63 11.58 7.85 -4.83
N VAL A 64 12.22 8.66 -5.66
CA VAL A 64 12.13 10.13 -5.58
C VAL A 64 10.70 10.54 -5.96
N HIS A 65 10.11 11.43 -5.18
CA HIS A 65 8.71 11.85 -5.36
C HIS A 65 7.72 10.69 -5.30
N ALA A 66 8.00 9.72 -4.43
CA ALA A 66 7.13 8.57 -4.25
C ALA A 66 5.73 8.98 -3.81
N PRO A 67 4.68 8.32 -4.31
CA PRO A 67 3.33 8.54 -3.82
C PRO A 67 3.19 8.07 -2.37
N SER A 68 2.28 8.69 -1.64
CA SER A 68 1.90 8.26 -0.31
C SER A 68 0.39 8.21 -0.20
N ARG A 69 -0.11 7.50 0.80
CA ARG A 69 -1.54 7.48 1.07
C ARG A 69 -1.80 7.72 2.55
N ASP A 70 -2.94 8.35 2.81
CA ASP A 70 -3.43 8.52 4.16
C ASP A 70 -4.31 7.32 4.53
N VAL A 71 -4.09 6.80 5.72
CA VAL A 71 -4.98 5.80 6.32
C VAL A 71 -5.80 6.52 7.36
N VAL A 72 -7.10 6.49 7.19
CA VAL A 72 -8.03 7.20 8.08
C VAL A 72 -9.03 6.21 8.67
N ALA A 73 -9.50 6.52 9.87
CA ALA A 73 -10.66 5.87 10.44
C ALA A 73 -11.91 6.62 9.99
N ALA A 74 -12.94 5.91 9.62
CA ALA A 74 -14.21 6.50 9.22
C ALA A 74 -15.35 5.82 9.97
N TRP A 75 -16.34 6.61 10.37
CA TRP A 75 -17.50 6.10 11.07
C TRP A 75 -18.73 6.93 10.72
N ARG A 76 -19.91 6.36 10.98
CA ARG A 76 -21.18 7.01 10.63
C ARG A 76 -21.66 7.99 11.70
N SER A 77 -21.62 7.58 12.97
CA SER A 77 -22.04 8.41 14.09
C SER A 77 -21.26 8.00 15.34
N TRP A 78 -20.63 8.98 15.96
CA TRP A 78 -19.89 8.77 17.20
C TRP A 78 -20.83 8.38 18.35
N ASP A 79 -21.99 9.02 18.44
CA ASP A 79 -22.93 8.83 19.54
C ASP A 79 -23.57 7.45 19.57
N THR A 80 -23.74 6.83 18.41
CA THR A 80 -24.33 5.51 18.30
C THR A 80 -23.30 4.38 18.26
N MET A 81 -22.03 4.73 18.26
CA MET A 81 -20.94 3.78 18.21
C MET A 81 -20.78 3.03 19.53
N PRO A 82 -20.53 1.72 19.54
CA PRO A 82 -20.19 0.98 20.75
C PRO A 82 -18.98 1.56 21.47
N ILE A 83 -18.99 1.54 22.79
CA ILE A 83 -17.90 2.09 23.61
C ILE A 83 -16.54 1.44 23.27
N ALA A 84 -16.53 0.14 23.05
CA ALA A 84 -15.30 -0.57 22.68
C ALA A 84 -14.71 -0.03 21.38
N THR A 85 -15.54 0.27 20.39
CA THR A 85 -15.10 0.84 19.11
C THR A 85 -14.57 2.25 19.29
N ARG A 86 -15.23 3.10 20.08
CA ARG A 86 -14.73 4.45 20.39
C ARG A 86 -13.35 4.39 21.05
N ARG A 87 -13.18 3.50 22.01
CA ARG A 87 -11.89 3.31 22.71
C ARG A 87 -10.80 2.86 21.75
N PHE A 88 -11.14 1.99 20.82
CA PHE A 88 -10.20 1.54 19.80
C PHE A 88 -9.75 2.69 18.89
N ILE A 89 -10.68 3.52 18.43
CA ILE A 89 -10.37 4.69 17.60
C ILE A 89 -9.50 5.69 18.36
N ASP A 90 -9.86 6.00 19.62
CA ASP A 90 -9.09 6.90 20.47
C ASP A 90 -7.68 6.36 20.70
N TYR A 91 -7.55 5.06 20.95
CA TYR A 91 -6.25 4.41 21.11
C TYR A 91 -5.41 4.54 19.84
N MET A 92 -5.98 4.24 18.67
CA MET A 92 -5.27 4.37 17.41
C MET A 92 -4.82 5.80 17.15
N SER A 93 -5.69 6.78 17.37
CA SER A 93 -5.38 8.20 17.18
C SER A 93 -4.22 8.68 18.05
N SER A 94 -4.07 8.08 19.23
CA SER A 94 -3.03 8.45 20.19
C SER A 94 -1.72 7.69 19.99
N HIS A 95 -1.74 6.48 19.41
CA HIS A 95 -0.61 5.56 19.37
C HIS A 95 -0.06 5.31 17.97
N ILE A 96 -0.86 5.57 16.93
CA ILE A 96 -0.40 5.45 15.55
C ILE A 96 0.00 6.83 15.06
N VAL A 97 1.30 7.07 15.04
CA VAL A 97 1.89 8.32 14.59
C VAL A 97 2.57 8.06 13.25
N ASN A 98 2.36 8.98 12.33
CA ASN A 98 3.01 8.92 11.01
C ASN A 98 4.51 9.17 11.10
#